data_fe8dadb2f1bd42ae021d928106bbeb15
#
_entry.id   fe8dadb2f1bd42ae021d928106bbeb15
#
_cell.length_a   1.000
_cell.length_b   1.000
_cell.length_c   1.000
_cell.angle_alpha   90.00
_cell.angle_beta   90.00
_cell.angle_gamma   90.00
#
_symmetry.space_group_name_H-M   'P 1'
#
loop_
_entity.id
_entity.type
_entity.pdbx_description
1 polymer ?
#
loop_
_entity_poly.entity_id
_entity_poly.type
_entity_poly.pdbx_seq_one_letter_code
_entity_poly.pdbx_strand_id
1 'polypeptide(L)'
;PPASLVLLILLGGLSVSAAGCIANDLWDRRFDREVARTRERPLAQGMIPLQATFVALVLLLLLSLLVVLALPDRHRLTCLGLALLALPPILLYPSAKRWFAYPQMVLALCWGFAVLIPWAATGAPLVGSITLVGCWLATLLWTFGFDTVYAMADRTDDARLGLRSSALSLGPHCVIAVRCCYALAALSLAFAAWGAGLAAGFWLCWFVAAIGMERSTKGLRSTQPQPMAIYGTHFRHQVWLGSLL
;
A
#
# COMPACT_ATOMS: atom_id res chain seq x y z
N PRO A 1 15.01 15.82 -9.22
CA PRO A 1 13.79 16.52 -9.61
C PRO A 1 13.68 17.87 -8.90
N PRO A 2 13.05 18.89 -9.49
CA PRO A 2 12.83 20.17 -8.83
C PRO A 2 11.89 20.00 -7.61
N ALA A 3 12.09 20.85 -6.59
CA ALA A 3 11.31 20.78 -5.35
C ALA A 3 9.78 20.90 -5.59
N SER A 4 9.37 21.73 -6.57
CA SER A 4 7.97 21.85 -6.95
C SER A 4 7.36 20.55 -7.45
N LEU A 5 8.09 19.74 -8.22
CA LEU A 5 7.63 18.42 -8.67
C LEU A 5 7.49 17.45 -7.48
N VAL A 6 8.44 17.47 -6.54
CA VAL A 6 8.35 16.63 -5.34
C VAL A 6 7.12 16.99 -4.51
N LEU A 7 6.87 18.29 -4.30
CA LEU A 7 5.69 18.76 -3.58
C LEU A 7 4.37 18.37 -4.26
N LEU A 8 4.28 18.49 -5.58
CA LEU A 8 3.11 18.05 -6.34
C LEU A 8 2.88 16.54 -6.19
N ILE A 9 3.94 15.72 -6.30
CA ILE A 9 3.85 14.27 -6.13
C ILE A 9 3.39 13.90 -4.71
N LEU A 10 3.94 14.55 -3.69
CA LEU A 10 3.52 14.33 -2.30
C LEU A 10 2.05 14.72 -2.09
N LEU A 11 1.63 15.88 -2.58
CA LEU A 11 0.24 16.34 -2.47
C LEU A 11 -0.72 15.36 -3.17
N GLY A 12 -0.39 14.96 -4.40
CA GLY A 12 -1.18 13.99 -5.16
C GLY A 12 -1.26 12.63 -4.48
N GLY A 13 -0.13 12.12 -4.00
CA GLY A 13 -0.05 10.86 -3.27
C GLY A 13 -0.87 10.86 -1.99
N LEU A 14 -0.78 11.92 -1.19
CA LEU A 14 -1.58 12.08 0.04
C LEU A 14 -3.09 12.16 -0.28
N SER A 15 -3.46 12.90 -1.33
CA SER A 15 -4.86 13.05 -1.73
C SER A 15 -5.46 11.72 -2.19
N VAL A 16 -4.74 10.96 -3.05
CA VAL A 16 -5.20 9.63 -3.52
C VAL A 16 -5.25 8.63 -2.37
N SER A 17 -4.26 8.63 -1.47
CA SER A 17 -4.24 7.76 -0.31
C SER A 17 -5.44 8.02 0.60
N ALA A 18 -5.74 9.29 0.90
CA ALA A 18 -6.90 9.68 1.69
C ALA A 18 -8.21 9.30 0.99
N ALA A 19 -8.32 9.51 -0.34
CA ALA A 19 -9.47 9.07 -1.12
C ALA A 19 -9.66 7.55 -1.07
N GLY A 20 -8.58 6.77 -1.17
CA GLY A 20 -8.59 5.32 -1.03
C GLY A 20 -9.07 4.85 0.35
N CYS A 21 -8.63 5.50 1.43
CA CYS A 21 -9.12 5.23 2.78
C CYS A 21 -10.62 5.49 2.90
N ILE A 22 -11.11 6.63 2.38
CA ILE A 22 -12.54 6.96 2.39
C ILE A 22 -13.34 5.94 1.57
N ALA A 23 -12.86 5.58 0.38
CA ALA A 23 -13.51 4.56 -0.45
C ALA A 23 -13.60 3.21 0.30
N ASN A 24 -12.51 2.81 0.96
CA ASN A 24 -12.50 1.59 1.77
C ASN A 24 -13.54 1.65 2.91
N ASP A 25 -13.59 2.75 3.66
CA ASP A 25 -14.54 2.91 4.78
C ASP A 25 -16.01 2.95 4.28
N LEU A 26 -16.28 3.51 3.09
CA LEU A 26 -17.59 3.49 2.47
C LEU A 26 -18.03 2.07 2.08
N TRP A 27 -17.14 1.30 1.44
CA TRP A 27 -17.40 -0.08 1.05
C TRP A 27 -17.62 -0.99 2.26
N ASP A 28 -16.80 -0.80 3.31
CA ASP A 28 -16.74 -1.69 4.45
C ASP A 28 -17.61 -1.26 5.61
N ARG A 29 -18.29 -0.13 5.55
CA ARG A 29 -19.08 0.48 6.62
C ARG A 29 -19.95 -0.51 7.41
N ARG A 30 -20.57 -1.50 6.72
CA ARG A 30 -21.41 -2.52 7.38
C ARG A 30 -20.60 -3.54 8.13
N PHE A 31 -19.50 -4.02 7.52
CA PHE A 31 -18.59 -5.00 8.12
C PHE A 31 -17.78 -4.40 9.26
N ASP A 32 -17.34 -3.15 9.12
CA ASP A 32 -16.55 -2.46 10.13
C ASP A 32 -17.24 -2.37 11.48
N ARG A 33 -18.57 -2.36 11.51
CA ARG A 33 -19.36 -2.41 12.77
C ARG A 33 -19.22 -3.72 13.51
N GLU A 34 -18.91 -4.80 12.83
CA GLU A 34 -18.84 -6.14 13.37
C GLU A 34 -17.39 -6.59 13.66
N VAL A 35 -16.39 -5.88 13.14
CA VAL A 35 -14.98 -6.16 13.35
C VAL A 35 -14.45 -5.38 14.56
N ALA A 36 -13.88 -6.09 15.53
CA ALA A 36 -13.44 -5.51 16.81
C ALA A 36 -12.50 -4.30 16.65
N ARG A 37 -11.60 -4.33 15.66
CA ARG A 37 -10.62 -3.27 15.41
C ARG A 37 -11.22 -2.02 14.77
N THR A 38 -12.28 -2.17 13.95
CA THR A 38 -12.80 -1.09 13.09
C THR A 38 -14.18 -0.58 13.51
N ARG A 39 -14.86 -1.24 14.44
CA ARG A 39 -16.21 -0.85 14.92
C ARG A 39 -16.28 0.57 15.49
N GLU A 40 -15.15 1.11 15.95
CA GLU A 40 -15.07 2.47 16.53
C GLU A 40 -14.76 3.54 15.47
N ARG A 41 -14.62 3.17 14.19
CA ARG A 41 -14.46 4.16 13.12
C ARG A 41 -15.66 5.09 13.04
N PRO A 42 -15.46 6.41 12.87
CA PRO A 42 -16.54 7.39 12.87
C PRO A 42 -17.65 7.10 11.84
N LEU A 43 -17.27 6.60 10.65
CA LEU A 43 -18.23 6.25 9.61
C LEU A 43 -19.01 4.97 9.94
N ALA A 44 -18.37 3.98 10.55
CA ALA A 44 -19.02 2.76 11.02
C ALA A 44 -20.05 3.06 12.10
N GLN A 45 -19.73 3.98 13.04
CA GLN A 45 -20.63 4.43 14.09
C GLN A 45 -21.74 5.38 13.61
N GLY A 46 -21.66 5.88 12.36
CA GLY A 46 -22.63 6.84 11.84
C GLY A 46 -22.42 8.27 12.36
N MET A 47 -21.26 8.57 12.95
CA MET A 47 -20.90 9.91 13.44
C MET A 47 -20.68 10.91 12.29
N ILE A 48 -20.33 10.40 11.11
CA ILE A 48 -20.13 11.22 9.91
C ILE A 48 -21.24 10.88 8.89
N PRO A 49 -21.95 11.88 8.35
CA PRO A 49 -22.96 11.66 7.30
C PRO A 49 -22.33 11.11 6.02
N LEU A 50 -23.01 10.15 5.36
CA LEU A 50 -22.54 9.59 4.08
C LEU A 50 -22.32 10.67 3.02
N GLN A 51 -23.21 11.68 2.96
CA GLN A 51 -23.07 12.76 2.00
C GLN A 51 -21.76 13.54 2.19
N ALA A 52 -21.39 13.88 3.43
CA ALA A 52 -20.11 14.54 3.73
C ALA A 52 -18.92 13.67 3.33
N THR A 53 -19.02 12.35 3.55
CA THR A 53 -17.97 11.39 3.16
C THR A 53 -17.81 11.32 1.65
N PHE A 54 -18.92 11.28 0.89
CA PHE A 54 -18.88 11.32 -0.58
C PHE A 54 -18.32 12.64 -1.12
N VAL A 55 -18.71 13.76 -0.54
CA VAL A 55 -18.16 15.09 -0.91
C VAL A 55 -16.66 15.12 -0.67
N ALA A 56 -16.19 14.65 0.49
CA ALA A 56 -14.75 14.57 0.79
C ALA A 56 -14.00 13.68 -0.22
N LEU A 57 -14.55 12.50 -0.59
CA LEU A 57 -13.99 11.63 -1.61
C LEU A 57 -13.84 12.35 -2.95
N VAL A 58 -14.90 13.00 -3.43
CA VAL A 58 -14.91 13.73 -4.70
C VAL A 58 -13.89 14.87 -4.68
N LEU A 59 -13.83 15.66 -3.59
CA LEU A 59 -12.86 16.76 -3.47
C LEU A 59 -11.41 16.25 -3.50
N LEU A 60 -11.11 15.15 -2.84
CA LEU A 60 -9.76 14.54 -2.86
C LEU A 60 -9.39 14.01 -4.26
N LEU A 61 -10.34 13.39 -4.97
CA LEU A 61 -10.11 12.95 -6.35
C LEU A 61 -9.93 14.14 -7.31
N LEU A 62 -10.70 15.21 -7.14
CA LEU A 62 -10.52 16.45 -7.90
C LEU A 62 -9.17 17.09 -7.61
N LEU A 63 -8.74 17.13 -6.34
CA LEU A 63 -7.42 17.62 -5.97
C LEU A 63 -6.31 16.79 -6.63
N SER A 64 -6.46 15.46 -6.62
CA SER A 64 -5.52 14.55 -7.28
C SER A 64 -5.46 14.81 -8.80
N LEU A 65 -6.60 15.03 -9.43
CA LEU A 65 -6.66 15.40 -10.85
C LEU A 65 -5.98 16.74 -11.11
N LEU A 66 -6.24 17.76 -10.29
CA LEU A 66 -5.59 19.07 -10.41
C LEU A 66 -4.07 18.97 -10.28
N VAL A 67 -3.58 18.12 -9.39
CA VAL A 67 -2.14 17.84 -9.27
C VAL A 67 -1.59 17.25 -10.56
N VAL A 68 -2.26 16.25 -11.16
CA VAL A 68 -1.82 15.67 -12.44
C VAL A 68 -1.82 16.71 -13.56
N LEU A 69 -2.84 17.58 -13.59
CA LEU A 69 -2.94 18.65 -14.58
C LEU A 69 -1.87 19.75 -14.39
N ALA A 70 -1.35 19.91 -13.17
CA ALA A 70 -0.26 20.83 -12.85
C ALA A 70 1.14 20.28 -13.17
N LEU A 71 1.25 18.98 -13.52
CA LEU A 71 2.53 18.39 -13.93
C LEU A 71 3.03 19.00 -15.26
N PRO A 72 4.36 18.95 -15.57
CA PRO A 72 4.92 19.45 -16.81
C PRO A 72 4.20 18.87 -18.05
N ASP A 73 3.86 19.72 -19.02
CA ASP A 73 3.03 19.39 -20.19
C ASP A 73 3.49 18.14 -20.94
N ARG A 74 4.80 18.01 -21.15
CA ARG A 74 5.41 16.88 -21.89
C ARG A 74 5.18 15.51 -21.26
N HIS A 75 4.88 15.43 -19.94
CA HIS A 75 4.68 14.17 -19.21
C HIS A 75 3.26 13.99 -18.67
N ARG A 76 2.46 15.05 -18.76
CA ARG A 76 1.10 15.12 -18.22
C ARG A 76 0.20 14.03 -18.77
N LEU A 77 0.19 13.79 -20.07
CA LEU A 77 -0.66 12.78 -20.69
C LEU A 77 -0.32 11.37 -20.21
N THR A 78 0.97 11.04 -20.07
CA THR A 78 1.39 9.74 -19.52
C THR A 78 0.95 9.58 -18.06
N CYS A 79 1.17 10.61 -17.23
CA CYS A 79 0.73 10.58 -15.82
C CYS A 79 -0.78 10.51 -15.70
N LEU A 80 -1.54 11.23 -16.56
CA LEU A 80 -3.01 11.15 -16.58
C LEU A 80 -3.49 9.76 -16.98
N GLY A 81 -2.88 9.15 -18.00
CA GLY A 81 -3.18 7.78 -18.40
C GLY A 81 -2.96 6.78 -17.26
N LEU A 82 -1.82 6.88 -16.57
CA LEU A 82 -1.53 6.03 -15.40
C LEU A 82 -2.51 6.29 -14.25
N ALA A 83 -2.87 7.55 -13.98
CA ALA A 83 -3.84 7.89 -12.93
C ALA A 83 -5.25 7.35 -13.25
N LEU A 84 -5.68 7.43 -14.51
CA LEU A 84 -6.95 6.85 -14.96
C LEU A 84 -6.94 5.32 -14.86
N LEU A 85 -5.80 4.66 -15.17
CA LEU A 85 -5.64 3.21 -14.99
C LEU A 85 -5.62 2.80 -13.51
N ALA A 86 -5.10 3.66 -12.62
CA ALA A 86 -5.06 3.39 -11.19
C ALA A 86 -6.44 3.53 -10.52
N LEU A 87 -7.31 4.40 -11.04
CA LEU A 87 -8.57 4.76 -10.39
C LEU A 87 -9.54 3.56 -10.18
N PRO A 88 -9.82 2.71 -11.20
CA PRO A 88 -10.69 1.56 -11.00
C PRO A 88 -10.21 0.60 -9.90
N PRO A 89 -8.95 0.11 -9.89
CA PRO A 89 -8.50 -0.78 -8.82
C PRO A 89 -8.51 -0.10 -7.44
N ILE A 90 -8.21 1.20 -7.33
CA ILE A 90 -8.25 1.94 -6.05
C ILE A 90 -9.66 2.01 -5.50
N LEU A 91 -10.66 2.26 -6.34
CA LEU A 91 -12.06 2.36 -5.89
C LEU A 91 -12.71 1.00 -5.67
N LEU A 92 -12.26 -0.04 -6.37
CA LEU A 92 -12.87 -1.37 -6.33
C LEU A 92 -12.15 -2.34 -5.39
N TYR A 93 -10.87 -2.09 -5.04
CA TYR A 93 -10.11 -3.02 -4.22
C TYR A 93 -10.81 -3.39 -2.89
N PRO A 94 -11.54 -2.48 -2.19
CA PRO A 94 -12.20 -2.87 -0.95
C PRO A 94 -13.25 -3.96 -1.13
N SER A 95 -13.82 -4.06 -2.34
CA SER A 95 -14.76 -5.14 -2.67
C SER A 95 -14.08 -6.49 -2.86
N ALA A 96 -12.76 -6.52 -3.11
CA ALA A 96 -12.03 -7.73 -3.48
C ALA A 96 -12.11 -8.83 -2.41
N LYS A 97 -12.21 -8.45 -1.13
CA LYS A 97 -12.39 -9.41 -0.02
C LYS A 97 -13.70 -10.21 -0.07
N ARG A 98 -14.63 -9.89 -0.97
CA ARG A 98 -15.89 -10.61 -1.17
C ARG A 98 -15.79 -11.69 -2.24
N TRP A 99 -14.87 -11.55 -3.20
CA TRP A 99 -14.82 -12.44 -4.38
C TRP A 99 -13.41 -12.99 -4.69
N PHE A 100 -12.33 -12.35 -4.20
CA PHE A 100 -10.95 -12.74 -4.50
C PHE A 100 -10.24 -13.29 -3.26
N ALA A 101 -9.47 -14.38 -3.43
CA ALA A 101 -8.80 -15.04 -2.31
C ALA A 101 -7.62 -14.23 -1.71
N TYR A 102 -7.04 -13.32 -2.49
CA TYR A 102 -5.88 -12.52 -2.11
C TYR A 102 -6.13 -11.01 -2.35
N PRO A 103 -7.12 -10.39 -1.67
CA PRO A 103 -7.44 -8.98 -1.88
C PRO A 103 -6.24 -8.04 -1.66
N GLN A 104 -5.27 -8.44 -0.82
CA GLN A 104 -4.02 -7.73 -0.57
C GLN A 104 -3.15 -7.56 -1.83
N MET A 105 -3.27 -8.46 -2.83
CA MET A 105 -2.60 -8.29 -4.13
C MET A 105 -3.20 -7.13 -4.92
N VAL A 106 -4.52 -6.94 -4.84
CA VAL A 106 -5.18 -5.81 -5.51
C VAL A 106 -4.72 -4.49 -4.90
N LEU A 107 -4.63 -4.43 -3.57
CA LEU A 107 -4.07 -3.25 -2.87
C LEU A 107 -2.61 -3.01 -3.26
N ALA A 108 -1.80 -4.06 -3.32
CA ALA A 108 -0.40 -3.96 -3.74
C ALA A 108 -0.29 -3.36 -5.16
N LEU A 109 -1.12 -3.80 -6.10
CA LEU A 109 -1.18 -3.21 -7.45
C LEU A 109 -1.57 -1.73 -7.42
N CYS A 110 -2.51 -1.31 -6.56
CA CYS A 110 -2.83 0.11 -6.37
C CYS A 110 -1.60 0.90 -5.93
N TRP A 111 -0.83 0.41 -4.97
CA TRP A 111 0.40 1.04 -4.51
C TRP A 111 1.51 1.04 -5.57
N GLY A 112 1.50 0.09 -6.51
CA GLY A 112 2.41 0.09 -7.66
C GLY A 112 2.32 1.36 -8.49
N PHE A 113 1.16 2.00 -8.60
CA PHE A 113 1.00 3.29 -9.28
C PHE A 113 1.67 4.45 -8.54
N ALA A 114 1.87 4.35 -7.23
CA ALA A 114 2.64 5.34 -6.46
C ALA A 114 4.14 5.35 -6.82
N VAL A 115 4.62 4.33 -7.54
CA VAL A 115 5.96 4.31 -8.15
C VAL A 115 5.91 4.78 -9.61
N LEU A 116 4.95 4.27 -10.39
CA LEU A 116 4.87 4.53 -11.83
C LEU A 116 4.58 6.00 -12.17
N ILE A 117 3.66 6.64 -11.42
CA ILE A 117 3.27 8.04 -11.71
C ILE A 117 4.40 9.02 -11.40
N PRO A 118 5.06 8.99 -10.21
CA PRO A 118 6.23 9.83 -9.96
C PRO A 118 7.37 9.59 -10.93
N TRP A 119 7.62 8.34 -11.30
CA TRP A 119 8.65 8.02 -12.29
C TRP A 119 8.34 8.66 -13.64
N ALA A 120 7.12 8.49 -14.16
CA ALA A 120 6.68 9.12 -15.40
C ALA A 120 6.76 10.66 -15.35
N ALA A 121 6.44 11.26 -14.20
CA ALA A 121 6.49 12.70 -13.99
C ALA A 121 7.91 13.28 -14.10
N THR A 122 8.94 12.48 -13.86
CA THR A 122 10.35 12.89 -14.10
C THR A 122 10.73 12.89 -15.58
N GLY A 123 9.94 12.28 -16.46
CA GLY A 123 10.24 12.08 -17.87
C GLY A 123 11.13 10.88 -18.16
N ALA A 124 11.41 10.05 -17.18
CA ALA A 124 12.16 8.83 -17.38
C ALA A 124 11.31 7.77 -18.11
N PRO A 125 11.91 6.93 -18.97
CA PRO A 125 11.18 5.93 -19.73
C PRO A 125 10.57 4.87 -18.82
N LEU A 126 9.33 4.48 -19.11
CA LEU A 126 8.62 3.42 -18.37
C LEU A 126 9.08 2.01 -18.75
N VAL A 127 9.79 1.85 -19.85
CA VAL A 127 10.26 0.56 -20.35
C VAL A 127 11.79 0.54 -20.34
N GLY A 128 12.36 -0.63 -20.01
CA GLY A 128 13.80 -0.85 -20.05
C GLY A 128 14.59 -0.39 -18.82
N SER A 129 13.93 0.17 -17.80
CA SER A 129 14.59 0.60 -16.57
C SER A 129 14.56 -0.48 -15.48
N ILE A 130 15.71 -1.06 -15.15
CA ILE A 130 15.86 -2.00 -14.04
C ILE A 130 15.54 -1.33 -12.69
N THR A 131 15.87 -0.05 -12.53
CA THR A 131 15.55 0.74 -11.34
C THR A 131 14.05 0.85 -11.14
N LEU A 132 13.28 1.20 -12.18
CA LEU A 132 11.83 1.28 -12.10
C LEU A 132 11.22 -0.08 -11.74
N VAL A 133 11.61 -1.13 -12.45
CA VAL A 133 11.08 -2.49 -12.22
C VAL A 133 11.39 -2.94 -10.80
N GLY A 134 12.62 -2.71 -10.33
CA GLY A 134 13.02 -3.06 -8.96
C GLY A 134 12.24 -2.29 -7.90
N CYS A 135 12.06 -0.97 -8.03
CA CYS A 135 11.24 -0.17 -7.12
C CYS A 135 9.76 -0.61 -7.14
N TRP A 136 9.22 -0.88 -8.33
CA TRP A 136 7.84 -1.32 -8.50
C TRP A 136 7.60 -2.68 -7.83
N LEU A 137 8.44 -3.66 -8.10
CA LEU A 137 8.35 -5.00 -7.48
C LEU A 137 8.55 -4.92 -5.96
N ALA A 138 9.51 -4.12 -5.48
CA ALA A 138 9.72 -3.93 -4.05
C ALA A 138 8.46 -3.39 -3.37
N THR A 139 7.81 -2.40 -3.99
CA THR A 139 6.56 -1.82 -3.47
C THR A 139 5.42 -2.85 -3.44
N LEU A 140 5.23 -3.63 -4.52
CA LEU A 140 4.19 -4.66 -4.59
C LEU A 140 4.39 -5.72 -3.50
N LEU A 141 5.60 -6.24 -3.39
CA LEU A 141 5.94 -7.32 -2.46
C LEU A 141 5.85 -6.85 -1.01
N TRP A 142 6.40 -5.67 -0.72
CA TRP A 142 6.33 -5.10 0.62
C TRP A 142 4.88 -4.82 1.03
N THR A 143 4.08 -4.21 0.15
CA THR A 143 2.66 -3.92 0.42
C THR A 143 1.87 -5.20 0.65
N PHE A 144 2.06 -6.23 -0.19
CA PHE A 144 1.38 -7.51 -0.01
C PHE A 144 1.73 -8.16 1.32
N GLY A 145 3.02 -8.19 1.69
CA GLY A 145 3.48 -8.73 2.97
C GLY A 145 2.91 -7.94 4.16
N PHE A 146 3.00 -6.61 4.10
CA PHE A 146 2.53 -5.69 5.13
C PHE A 146 1.01 -5.82 5.36
N ASP A 147 0.22 -5.80 4.29
CA ASP A 147 -1.24 -5.89 4.38
C ASP A 147 -1.71 -7.32 4.71
N THR A 148 -0.91 -8.34 4.42
CA THR A 148 -1.16 -9.71 4.91
C THR A 148 -1.06 -9.77 6.44
N VAL A 149 -0.13 -9.03 7.07
CA VAL A 149 -0.05 -8.94 8.53
C VAL A 149 -1.27 -8.21 9.11
N TYR A 150 -1.80 -7.18 8.42
CA TYR A 150 -3.10 -6.58 8.78
C TYR A 150 -4.22 -7.63 8.74
N ALA A 151 -4.30 -8.41 7.69
CA ALA A 151 -5.29 -9.47 7.56
C ALA A 151 -5.13 -10.58 8.64
N MET A 152 -3.91 -10.81 9.17
CA MET A 152 -3.71 -11.70 10.31
C MET A 152 -4.38 -11.18 11.59
N ALA A 153 -4.40 -9.86 11.78
CA ALA A 153 -5.07 -9.23 12.92
C ALA A 153 -6.60 -9.41 12.86
N ASP A 154 -7.17 -9.36 11.66
CA ASP A 154 -8.62 -9.44 11.43
C ASP A 154 -9.11 -10.89 11.11
N ARG A 155 -8.22 -11.89 11.09
CA ARG A 155 -8.50 -13.27 10.61
C ARG A 155 -9.74 -13.89 11.21
N THR A 156 -9.96 -13.74 12.52
CA THR A 156 -11.10 -14.36 13.22
C THR A 156 -12.41 -13.71 12.77
N ASP A 157 -12.43 -12.39 12.65
CA ASP A 157 -13.61 -11.64 12.20
C ASP A 157 -13.87 -11.89 10.71
N ASP A 158 -12.83 -11.88 9.86
CA ASP A 158 -12.95 -12.20 8.43
C ASP A 158 -13.57 -13.58 8.20
N ALA A 159 -13.10 -14.60 8.94
CA ALA A 159 -13.63 -15.96 8.84
C ALA A 159 -15.11 -16.01 9.27
N ARG A 160 -15.47 -15.32 10.37
CA ARG A 160 -16.84 -15.26 10.88
C ARG A 160 -17.80 -14.57 9.90
N LEU A 161 -17.31 -13.53 9.23
CA LEU A 161 -18.09 -12.73 8.27
C LEU A 161 -18.08 -13.28 6.85
N GLY A 162 -17.40 -14.41 6.59
CA GLY A 162 -17.27 -15.00 5.27
C GLY A 162 -16.45 -14.15 4.29
N LEU A 163 -15.60 -13.26 4.80
CA LEU A 163 -14.70 -12.44 4.00
C LEU A 163 -13.43 -13.22 3.66
N ARG A 164 -12.80 -12.86 2.55
CA ARG A 164 -11.55 -13.47 2.07
C ARG A 164 -10.36 -12.58 2.41
N SER A 165 -9.24 -13.22 2.74
CA SER A 165 -7.98 -12.52 2.97
C SER A 165 -6.79 -13.43 2.67
N SER A 166 -5.63 -12.84 2.36
CA SER A 166 -4.38 -13.58 2.20
C SER A 166 -4.03 -14.36 3.47
N ALA A 167 -4.33 -13.83 4.65
CA ALA A 167 -4.10 -14.51 5.91
C ALA A 167 -4.92 -15.80 6.06
N LEU A 168 -6.18 -15.80 5.61
CA LEU A 168 -7.01 -17.01 5.57
C LEU A 168 -6.55 -17.99 4.49
N SER A 169 -6.27 -17.48 3.28
CA SER A 169 -5.90 -18.30 2.12
C SER A 169 -4.55 -18.99 2.29
N LEU A 170 -3.57 -18.31 2.88
CA LEU A 170 -2.23 -18.86 3.16
C LEU A 170 -2.20 -19.78 4.39
N GLY A 171 -3.15 -19.62 5.32
CA GLY A 171 -3.27 -20.48 6.49
C GLY A 171 -1.96 -20.60 7.28
N PRO A 172 -1.43 -21.84 7.49
CA PRO A 172 -0.19 -22.07 8.23
C PRO A 172 1.06 -21.47 7.55
N HIS A 173 1.01 -21.22 6.25
CA HIS A 173 2.13 -20.66 5.48
C HIS A 173 2.18 -19.12 5.49
N CYS A 174 1.27 -18.46 6.21
CA CYS A 174 1.12 -17.01 6.18
C CYS A 174 2.41 -16.27 6.55
N VAL A 175 3.05 -16.63 7.68
CA VAL A 175 4.27 -15.97 8.14
C VAL A 175 5.44 -16.19 7.19
N ILE A 176 5.59 -17.42 6.64
CA ILE A 176 6.65 -17.69 5.68
C ILE A 176 6.44 -16.90 4.38
N ALA A 177 5.20 -16.77 3.91
CA ALA A 177 4.88 -15.95 2.74
C ALA A 177 5.22 -14.47 2.97
N VAL A 178 4.90 -13.91 4.15
CA VAL A 178 5.28 -12.54 4.52
C VAL A 178 6.80 -12.37 4.52
N ARG A 179 7.55 -13.31 5.10
CA ARG A 179 9.02 -13.30 5.10
C ARG A 179 9.60 -13.34 3.69
N CYS A 180 9.07 -14.22 2.83
CA CYS A 180 9.48 -14.28 1.43
C CYS A 180 9.20 -12.96 0.71
N CYS A 181 8.05 -12.34 0.95
CA CYS A 181 7.72 -11.04 0.36
C CYS A 181 8.70 -9.95 0.80
N TYR A 182 9.06 -9.87 2.07
CA TYR A 182 10.04 -8.88 2.54
C TYR A 182 11.45 -9.14 2.02
N ALA A 183 11.88 -10.41 1.97
CA ALA A 183 13.17 -10.76 1.39
C ALA A 183 13.24 -10.41 -0.11
N LEU A 184 12.20 -10.75 -0.87
CA LEU A 184 12.11 -10.43 -2.29
C LEU A 184 11.97 -8.91 -2.52
N ALA A 185 11.26 -8.17 -1.66
CA ALA A 185 11.20 -6.71 -1.71
C ALA A 185 12.59 -6.08 -1.50
N ALA A 186 13.33 -6.56 -0.48
CA ALA A 186 14.68 -6.10 -0.24
C ALA A 186 15.62 -6.40 -1.43
N LEU A 187 15.54 -7.60 -2.02
CA LEU A 187 16.30 -7.96 -3.21
C LEU A 187 15.93 -7.09 -4.42
N SER A 188 14.64 -6.86 -4.66
CA SER A 188 14.16 -6.00 -5.75
C SER A 188 14.69 -4.56 -5.59
N LEU A 189 14.70 -4.04 -4.36
CA LEU A 189 15.25 -2.72 -4.07
C LEU A 189 16.77 -2.68 -4.25
N ALA A 190 17.49 -3.76 -3.91
CA ALA A 190 18.92 -3.87 -4.20
C ALA A 190 19.21 -3.82 -5.71
N PHE A 191 18.42 -4.50 -6.54
CA PHE A 191 18.53 -4.41 -7.99
C PHE A 191 18.23 -2.98 -8.49
N ALA A 192 17.22 -2.32 -7.95
CA ALA A 192 16.92 -0.94 -8.28
C ALA A 192 18.08 0.01 -7.94
N ALA A 193 18.63 -0.14 -6.75
CA ALA A 193 19.76 0.67 -6.26
C ALA A 193 21.04 0.42 -7.09
N TRP A 194 21.30 -0.83 -7.45
CA TRP A 194 22.40 -1.17 -8.33
C TRP A 194 22.23 -0.53 -9.71
N GLY A 195 21.06 -0.64 -10.32
CA GLY A 195 20.74 -0.01 -11.60
C GLY A 195 20.83 1.53 -11.57
N ALA A 196 20.57 2.15 -10.40
CA ALA A 196 20.70 3.58 -10.18
C ALA A 196 22.11 4.03 -9.80
N GLY A 197 23.04 3.11 -9.55
CA GLY A 197 24.40 3.43 -9.13
C GLY A 197 24.49 4.11 -7.75
N LEU A 198 23.63 3.69 -6.79
CA LEU A 198 23.58 4.33 -5.48
C LEU A 198 24.85 4.09 -4.66
N ALA A 199 25.26 5.11 -3.89
CA ALA A 199 26.50 5.12 -3.10
C ALA A 199 26.41 4.22 -1.85
N ALA A 200 27.57 4.00 -1.19
CA ALA A 200 27.73 3.11 -0.04
C ALA A 200 26.77 3.40 1.13
N GLY A 201 26.40 4.67 1.34
CA GLY A 201 25.44 5.04 2.40
C GLY A 201 24.08 4.37 2.25
N PHE A 202 23.56 4.23 1.02
CA PHE A 202 22.33 3.51 0.76
C PHE A 202 22.45 2.03 1.17
N TRP A 203 23.53 1.37 0.81
CA TRP A 203 23.73 -0.05 1.09
C TRP A 203 23.77 -0.36 2.59
N LEU A 204 24.30 0.55 3.39
CA LEU A 204 24.24 0.43 4.84
C LEU A 204 22.81 0.50 5.36
N CYS A 205 22.03 1.51 4.93
CA CYS A 205 20.63 1.65 5.29
C CYS A 205 19.80 0.44 4.81
N TRP A 206 20.03 0.00 3.59
CA TRP A 206 19.38 -1.18 3.01
C TRP A 206 19.65 -2.45 3.83
N PHE A 207 20.90 -2.69 4.23
CA PHE A 207 21.24 -3.85 5.03
C PHE A 207 20.56 -3.84 6.40
N VAL A 208 20.55 -2.69 7.08
CA VAL A 208 19.83 -2.52 8.35
C VAL A 208 18.33 -2.75 8.18
N ALA A 209 17.73 -2.17 7.13
CA ALA A 209 16.32 -2.33 6.84
C ALA A 209 15.96 -3.77 6.51
N ALA A 210 16.73 -4.46 5.67
CA ALA A 210 16.49 -5.86 5.28
C ALA A 210 16.53 -6.80 6.51
N ILE A 211 17.54 -6.67 7.37
CA ILE A 211 17.62 -7.44 8.62
C ILE A 211 16.46 -7.08 9.56
N GLY A 212 16.12 -5.81 9.67
CA GLY A 212 15.03 -5.33 10.52
C GLY A 212 13.68 -5.89 10.07
N MET A 213 13.39 -5.89 8.77
CA MET A 213 12.18 -6.47 8.18
C MET A 213 12.07 -7.97 8.52
N GLU A 214 13.13 -8.72 8.32
CA GLU A 214 13.16 -10.16 8.68
C GLU A 214 12.94 -10.36 10.18
N ARG A 215 13.64 -9.60 11.03
CA ARG A 215 13.50 -9.71 12.49
C ARG A 215 12.09 -9.37 12.99
N SER A 216 11.42 -8.41 12.35
CA SER A 216 10.07 -7.99 12.74
C SER A 216 9.03 -9.10 12.56
N THR A 217 9.31 -10.10 11.72
CA THR A 217 8.40 -11.24 11.48
C THR A 217 8.50 -12.34 12.53
N LYS A 218 9.59 -12.36 13.33
CA LYS A 218 9.84 -13.45 14.29
C LYS A 218 8.79 -13.58 15.40
N GLY A 219 8.09 -12.49 15.70
CA GLY A 219 6.99 -12.49 16.69
C GLY A 219 5.64 -12.93 16.14
N LEU A 220 5.50 -13.04 14.81
CA LEU A 220 4.23 -13.38 14.17
C LEU A 220 3.95 -14.91 14.22
N ARG A 221 2.68 -15.28 14.35
CA ARG A 221 2.22 -16.67 14.34
C ARG A 221 1.15 -16.88 13.29
N SER A 222 1.33 -17.87 12.44
CA SER A 222 0.46 -18.10 11.27
C SER A 222 -0.98 -18.51 11.62
N THR A 223 -1.20 -19.26 12.69
CA THR A 223 -2.50 -19.89 12.94
C THR A 223 -3.16 -19.47 14.25
N GLN A 224 -2.40 -18.90 15.17
CA GLN A 224 -2.90 -18.53 16.49
C GLN A 224 -3.24 -17.05 16.54
N PRO A 225 -4.41 -16.67 17.07
CA PRO A 225 -4.71 -15.27 17.38
C PRO A 225 -3.64 -14.69 18.31
N GLN A 226 -3.24 -13.46 18.05
CA GLN A 226 -2.24 -12.77 18.86
C GLN A 226 -2.80 -11.43 19.36
N PRO A 227 -2.29 -10.90 20.49
CA PRO A 227 -2.65 -9.57 20.95
C PRO A 227 -2.38 -8.52 19.88
N MET A 228 -3.28 -7.54 19.74
CA MET A 228 -3.18 -6.45 18.76
C MET A 228 -1.86 -5.66 18.87
N ALA A 229 -1.29 -5.57 20.07
CA ALA A 229 0.00 -4.92 20.31
C ALA A 229 1.16 -5.52 19.50
N ILE A 230 1.13 -6.84 19.18
CA ILE A 230 2.17 -7.50 18.37
C ILE A 230 2.12 -6.96 16.94
N TYR A 231 0.93 -6.91 16.35
CA TYR A 231 0.72 -6.35 15.02
C TYR A 231 1.07 -4.86 14.97
N GLY A 232 0.64 -4.09 15.96
CA GLY A 232 0.97 -2.66 16.07
C GLY A 232 2.47 -2.40 16.18
N THR A 233 3.21 -3.26 16.89
CA THR A 233 4.69 -3.18 16.96
C THR A 233 5.31 -3.51 15.61
N HIS A 234 4.83 -4.55 14.93
CA HIS A 234 5.29 -4.90 13.59
C HIS A 234 5.11 -3.72 12.61
N PHE A 235 3.92 -3.08 12.59
CA PHE A 235 3.64 -1.96 11.70
C PHE A 235 4.56 -0.78 11.97
N ARG A 236 4.77 -0.39 13.24
CA ARG A 236 5.70 0.68 13.58
C ARG A 236 7.13 0.38 13.12
N HIS A 237 7.61 -0.84 13.32
CA HIS A 237 8.92 -1.24 12.83
C HIS A 237 9.02 -1.15 11.31
N GLN A 238 8.01 -1.62 10.56
CA GLN A 238 8.00 -1.55 9.10
C GLN A 238 8.03 -0.10 8.59
N VAL A 239 7.29 0.81 9.23
CA VAL A 239 7.31 2.25 8.87
C VAL A 239 8.70 2.84 9.09
N TRP A 240 9.32 2.58 10.25
CA TRP A 240 10.68 3.06 10.53
C TRP A 240 11.72 2.47 9.58
N LEU A 241 11.63 1.17 9.28
CA LEU A 241 12.56 0.52 8.36
C LEU A 241 12.37 1.03 6.92
N GLY A 242 11.14 1.27 6.50
CA GLY A 242 10.84 1.88 5.20
C GLY A 242 11.34 3.32 5.08
N SER A 243 11.36 4.08 6.18
CA SER A 243 11.88 5.45 6.17
C SER A 243 13.40 5.56 6.08
N LEU A 244 14.14 4.45 6.27
CA LEU A 244 15.59 4.38 6.06
C LEU A 244 15.96 4.22 4.58
N LEU A 245 15.01 3.80 3.73
CA LEU A 245 15.20 3.46 2.33
C LEU A 245 14.72 4.56 1.39
#